data_b1198eaf4a0eedfc0569ff337fabdfec
#
_entry.id   b1198eaf4a0eedfc0569ff337fabdfec
#
_cell.length_a   1.000
_cell.length_b   1.000
_cell.length_c   1.000
_cell.angle_alpha   90.00
_cell.angle_beta   90.00
_cell.angle_gamma   90.00
#
_symmetry.space_group_name_H-M   'P 1'
#
loop_
_entity.id
_entity.type
_entity.pdbx_description
1 polymer ?
#
loop_
_entity_poly.entity_id
_entity_poly.type
_entity_poly.pdbx_seq_one_letter_code
_entity_poly.pdbx_strand_id
1 'polypeptide(L)'
;TMWNMEFWKAELDALARNRYNAITLWNLNPFPSMVEVPEFPDVALDDVWRTTLPFDDTYNLSATNMVRPEHWENYEVVKEMTIDEKIAFWQEVMAYAKDRGIKFYIYTWNVYTYGENGQYGITSDITNETTKDYYRKSIAAMVETYPDLAGIGITAGENMDLADEMARPNEQWLYDTYGQGINDALE
;
A
#
# COMPACT_ATOMS: atom_id res chain seq x y z
N THR A 1 -6.79 4.83 16.85
CA THR A 1 -6.76 4.26 15.50
C THR A 1 -5.67 4.94 14.68
N MET A 2 -5.08 4.26 13.73
CA MET A 2 -4.04 4.82 12.86
C MET A 2 -4.53 6.00 11.97
N TRP A 3 -5.82 6.21 11.83
CA TRP A 3 -6.42 7.36 11.16
C TRP A 3 -6.72 8.51 12.13
N ASN A 4 -5.79 8.78 13.05
CA ASN A 4 -5.87 9.83 14.05
C ASN A 4 -4.52 10.53 14.17
N MET A 5 -4.47 11.82 13.90
CA MET A 5 -3.23 12.61 13.92
C MET A 5 -2.61 12.70 15.31
N GLU A 6 -3.40 12.74 16.38
CA GLU A 6 -2.88 12.76 17.75
C GLU A 6 -2.13 11.46 18.10
N PHE A 7 -2.59 10.32 17.56
CA PHE A 7 -1.85 9.07 17.69
C PHE A 7 -0.47 9.18 17.01
N TRP A 8 -0.40 9.65 15.77
CA TRP A 8 0.86 9.79 15.04
C TRP A 8 1.81 10.79 15.68
N LYS A 9 1.29 11.93 16.17
CA LYS A 9 2.10 12.90 16.91
C LYS A 9 2.75 12.26 18.15
N ALA A 10 1.98 11.52 18.93
CA ALA A 10 2.49 10.83 20.11
C ALA A 10 3.57 9.80 19.78
N GLU A 11 3.34 8.97 18.77
CA GLU A 11 4.27 7.94 18.31
C GLU A 11 5.57 8.54 17.75
N LEU A 12 5.45 9.50 16.84
CA LEU A 12 6.61 10.13 16.22
C LEU A 12 7.44 10.94 17.23
N ASP A 13 6.79 11.60 18.19
CA ASP A 13 7.48 12.26 19.30
C ASP A 13 8.20 11.26 20.21
N ALA A 14 7.60 10.10 20.44
CA ALA A 14 8.24 9.03 21.22
C ALA A 14 9.45 8.46 20.48
N LEU A 15 9.33 8.22 19.16
CA LEU A 15 10.44 7.78 18.33
C LEU A 15 11.58 8.79 18.33
N ALA A 16 11.29 10.07 18.14
CA ALA A 16 12.30 11.13 18.15
C ALA A 16 13.01 11.22 19.51
N ARG A 17 12.28 11.18 20.64
CA ARG A 17 12.86 11.15 21.99
C ARG A 17 13.79 9.95 22.22
N ASN A 18 13.49 8.82 21.60
CA ASN A 18 14.30 7.60 21.66
C ASN A 18 15.37 7.53 20.55
N ARG A 19 15.59 8.63 19.82
CA ARG A 19 16.61 8.78 18.76
C ARG A 19 16.44 7.84 17.57
N TYR A 20 15.20 7.43 17.27
CA TYR A 20 14.88 6.80 15.98
C TYR A 20 14.83 7.86 14.90
N ASN A 21 15.40 7.56 13.74
CA ASN A 21 15.45 8.44 12.57
C ASN A 21 14.75 7.87 11.34
N ALA A 22 14.08 6.76 11.49
CA ALA A 22 13.28 6.14 10.46
C ALA A 22 12.10 5.37 11.07
N ILE A 23 10.99 5.36 10.34
CA ILE A 23 9.83 4.52 10.60
C ILE A 23 9.41 3.82 9.31
N THR A 24 8.97 2.59 9.42
CA THR A 24 8.39 1.83 8.33
C THR A 24 6.95 1.49 8.65
N LEU A 25 6.05 1.78 7.74
CA LEU A 25 4.67 1.32 7.78
C LEU A 25 4.50 0.18 6.79
N TRP A 26 4.17 -1.01 7.28
CA TRP A 26 3.95 -2.16 6.45
C TRP A 26 2.47 -2.34 6.14
N ASN A 27 2.12 -2.43 4.86
CA ASN A 27 0.77 -2.62 4.37
C ASN A 27 0.79 -3.59 3.19
N LEU A 28 -0.12 -4.56 3.18
CA LEU A 28 -0.24 -5.56 2.10
C LEU A 28 -0.41 -4.91 0.73
N ASN A 29 -1.28 -3.90 0.64
CA ASN A 29 -1.56 -3.13 -0.56
C ASN A 29 -1.94 -1.69 -0.15
N PRO A 30 -1.00 -0.76 -0.15
CA PRO A 30 -1.27 0.62 0.27
C PRO A 30 -1.99 1.45 -0.79
N PHE A 31 -1.85 1.10 -2.07
CA PHE A 31 -2.21 1.98 -3.18
C PHE A 31 -3.67 2.45 -3.16
N PRO A 32 -4.68 1.56 -3.02
CA PRO A 32 -6.08 2.00 -3.03
C PRO A 32 -6.46 2.97 -1.91
N SER A 33 -5.70 3.00 -0.83
CA SER A 33 -5.96 3.87 0.33
C SER A 33 -5.01 5.05 0.44
N MET A 34 -4.09 5.21 -0.51
CA MET A 34 -3.07 6.27 -0.46
C MET A 34 -2.97 7.09 -1.75
N VAL A 35 -3.42 6.57 -2.89
CA VAL A 35 -3.39 7.29 -4.16
C VAL A 35 -4.65 7.02 -4.98
N GLU A 36 -4.96 7.95 -5.86
CA GLU A 36 -5.91 7.77 -6.96
C GLU A 36 -5.13 7.78 -8.28
N VAL A 37 -5.33 6.77 -9.10
CA VAL A 37 -4.75 6.67 -10.44
C VAL A 37 -5.83 7.03 -11.44
N PRO A 38 -5.68 8.10 -12.25
CA PRO A 38 -6.74 8.60 -13.14
C PRO A 38 -7.30 7.57 -14.12
N GLU A 39 -6.49 6.61 -14.55
CA GLU A 39 -6.91 5.54 -15.45
C GLU A 39 -7.64 4.39 -14.75
N PHE A 40 -7.58 4.36 -13.41
CA PHE A 40 -8.19 3.34 -12.56
C PHE A 40 -8.97 3.96 -11.38
N PRO A 41 -9.86 4.94 -11.63
CA PRO A 41 -10.44 5.78 -10.57
C PRO A 41 -11.26 5.00 -9.54
N ASP A 42 -11.96 3.93 -9.96
CA ASP A 42 -12.82 3.14 -9.08
C ASP A 42 -12.03 2.18 -8.16
N VAL A 43 -10.70 2.13 -8.30
CA VAL A 43 -9.84 1.33 -7.41
C VAL A 43 -9.53 2.07 -6.12
N ALA A 44 -9.52 3.40 -6.15
CA ALA A 44 -9.32 4.20 -4.94
C ALA A 44 -10.47 3.97 -3.94
N LEU A 45 -10.11 3.79 -2.68
CA LEU A 45 -11.06 3.44 -1.61
C LEU A 45 -11.32 4.64 -0.71
N ASP A 46 -12.56 5.11 -0.73
CA ASP A 46 -13.09 5.97 0.31
C ASP A 46 -13.29 5.19 1.62
N ASP A 47 -13.54 5.89 2.69
CA ASP A 47 -13.84 5.38 4.02
C ASP A 47 -12.78 4.44 4.63
N VAL A 48 -12.89 4.24 5.91
CA VAL A 48 -12.12 3.25 6.67
C VAL A 48 -13.11 2.23 7.20
N TRP A 49 -12.92 0.98 6.84
CA TRP A 49 -13.81 -0.10 7.23
C TRP A 49 -13.10 -1.11 8.12
N ARG A 50 -13.90 -1.88 8.82
CA ARG A 50 -13.47 -3.12 9.45
C ARG A 50 -14.51 -4.21 9.20
N THR A 51 -14.09 -5.46 9.14
CA THR A 51 -15.03 -6.55 9.09
C THR A 51 -15.79 -6.66 10.41
N THR A 52 -17.08 -7.03 10.31
CA THR A 52 -17.92 -7.37 11.46
C THR A 52 -17.88 -8.85 11.82
N LEU A 53 -17.22 -9.65 10.99
CA LEU A 53 -17.01 -11.06 11.27
C LEU A 53 -16.02 -11.24 12.42
N PRO A 54 -16.30 -12.16 13.39
CA PRO A 54 -15.34 -12.46 14.42
C PRO A 54 -14.09 -13.08 13.80
N PHE A 55 -12.91 -12.68 14.29
CA PHE A 55 -11.68 -13.39 13.98
C PHE A 55 -11.76 -14.76 14.66
N ASP A 56 -11.68 -15.80 13.86
CA ASP A 56 -11.53 -17.16 14.30
C ASP A 56 -10.11 -17.34 14.89
N ASP A 57 -9.97 -18.10 15.99
CA ASP A 57 -8.70 -18.36 16.69
C ASP A 57 -7.70 -19.21 15.90
N THR A 58 -7.94 -19.45 14.64
CA THR A 58 -7.03 -20.20 13.77
C THR A 58 -5.92 -19.31 13.24
N TYR A 59 -4.75 -19.38 13.87
CA TYR A 59 -3.50 -18.72 13.47
C TYR A 59 -2.93 -19.17 12.11
N ASN A 60 -3.64 -20.00 11.36
CA ASN A 60 -3.19 -20.57 10.09
C ASN A 60 -3.87 -19.91 8.87
N LEU A 61 -4.12 -18.61 8.95
CA LEU A 61 -4.64 -17.88 7.80
C LEU A 61 -3.49 -17.59 6.86
N SER A 62 -3.47 -18.26 5.70
CA SER A 62 -2.66 -17.80 4.56
C SER A 62 -3.17 -16.45 4.07
N ALA A 63 -2.36 -15.72 3.30
CA ALA A 63 -2.77 -14.45 2.72
C ALA A 63 -4.12 -14.53 1.98
N THR A 64 -4.37 -15.62 1.28
CA THR A 64 -5.66 -15.90 0.61
C THR A 64 -6.85 -16.05 1.57
N ASN A 65 -6.61 -16.38 2.83
CA ASN A 65 -7.65 -16.51 3.84
C ASN A 65 -7.85 -15.24 4.68
N MET A 66 -6.91 -14.30 4.65
CA MET A 66 -6.97 -13.05 5.41
C MET A 66 -8.03 -12.10 4.85
N VAL A 67 -8.31 -12.16 3.53
CA VAL A 67 -9.31 -11.33 2.86
C VAL A 67 -10.22 -12.24 2.04
N ARG A 68 -11.22 -12.80 2.68
CA ARG A 68 -12.25 -13.61 2.03
C ARG A 68 -13.37 -12.72 1.49
N PRO A 69 -14.13 -13.18 0.48
CA PRO A 69 -15.30 -12.44 0.00
C PRO A 69 -16.26 -12.04 1.11
N GLU A 70 -16.46 -12.91 2.10
CA GLU A 70 -17.34 -12.65 3.25
C GLU A 70 -16.90 -11.42 4.07
N HIS A 71 -15.61 -11.08 4.10
CA HIS A 71 -15.12 -9.89 4.79
C HIS A 71 -15.55 -8.60 4.09
N TRP A 72 -15.67 -8.63 2.77
CA TRP A 72 -16.14 -7.52 1.94
C TRP A 72 -17.66 -7.35 1.94
N GLU A 73 -18.39 -8.41 2.25
CA GLU A 73 -19.85 -8.40 2.38
C GLU A 73 -20.31 -8.02 3.79
N ASN A 74 -19.43 -8.21 4.79
CA ASN A 74 -19.73 -8.00 6.21
C ASN A 74 -18.74 -7.03 6.83
N TYR A 75 -18.98 -5.74 6.63
CA TYR A 75 -18.14 -4.68 7.18
C TYR A 75 -18.98 -3.54 7.74
N GLU A 76 -18.34 -2.71 8.54
CA GLU A 76 -18.86 -1.42 8.98
C GLU A 76 -17.84 -0.31 8.71
N VAL A 77 -18.35 0.88 8.39
CA VAL A 77 -17.52 2.08 8.27
C VAL A 77 -17.19 2.56 9.69
N VAL A 78 -15.91 2.61 10.01
CA VAL A 78 -15.40 3.10 11.30
C VAL A 78 -14.98 4.55 11.25
N LYS A 79 -14.71 5.06 10.05
CA LYS A 79 -14.45 6.48 9.79
C LYS A 79 -14.81 6.79 8.34
N GLU A 80 -15.67 7.77 8.13
CA GLU A 80 -15.93 8.34 6.80
C GLU A 80 -14.77 9.23 6.39
N MET A 81 -14.21 8.99 5.21
CA MET A 81 -13.12 9.77 4.61
C MET A 81 -13.16 9.57 3.10
N THR A 82 -12.95 10.64 2.34
CA THR A 82 -12.66 10.51 0.90
C THR A 82 -11.21 10.10 0.69
N ILE A 83 -10.87 9.66 -0.53
CA ILE A 83 -9.47 9.37 -0.89
C ILE A 83 -8.59 10.63 -0.74
N ASP A 84 -9.10 11.81 -1.10
CA ASP A 84 -8.37 13.08 -0.93
C ASP A 84 -8.08 13.38 0.54
N GLU A 85 -9.03 13.13 1.44
CA GLU A 85 -8.82 13.29 2.87
C GLU A 85 -7.80 12.29 3.42
N LYS A 86 -7.78 11.07 2.89
CA LYS A 86 -6.73 10.08 3.23
C LYS A 86 -5.36 10.52 2.76
N ILE A 87 -5.26 11.05 1.54
CA ILE A 87 -4.02 11.60 0.99
C ILE A 87 -3.52 12.75 1.87
N ALA A 88 -4.36 13.72 2.14
CA ALA A 88 -4.02 14.87 2.98
C ALA A 88 -3.57 14.43 4.39
N PHE A 89 -4.23 13.43 4.96
CA PHE A 89 -3.86 12.86 6.25
C PHE A 89 -2.43 12.28 6.24
N TRP A 90 -2.09 11.47 5.24
CA TRP A 90 -0.75 10.87 5.16
C TRP A 90 0.33 11.90 4.84
N GLN A 91 0.02 12.93 4.05
CA GLN A 91 0.92 14.06 3.83
C GLN A 91 1.23 14.78 5.16
N GLU A 92 0.22 15.03 6.01
CA GLU A 92 0.41 15.63 7.34
C GLU A 92 1.28 14.74 8.24
N VAL A 93 1.03 13.43 8.27
CA VAL A 93 1.83 12.48 9.06
C VAL A 93 3.29 12.48 8.62
N MET A 94 3.55 12.41 7.31
CA MET A 94 4.92 12.38 6.78
C MET A 94 5.64 13.71 7.01
N ALA A 95 4.98 14.85 6.83
CA ALA A 95 5.53 16.16 7.14
C ALA A 95 5.90 16.29 8.64
N TYR A 96 5.03 15.80 9.53
CA TYR A 96 5.29 15.78 10.96
C TYR A 96 6.49 14.89 11.33
N ALA A 97 6.66 13.75 10.66
CA ALA A 97 7.82 12.89 10.82
C ALA A 97 9.11 13.59 10.36
N LYS A 98 9.07 14.21 9.18
CA LYS A 98 10.21 14.97 8.61
C LYS A 98 10.68 16.08 9.53
N ASP A 99 9.77 16.86 10.13
CA ASP A 99 10.09 17.94 11.08
C ASP A 99 10.84 17.43 12.33
N ARG A 100 10.76 16.12 12.61
CA ARG A 100 11.48 15.44 13.69
C ARG A 100 12.71 14.69 13.23
N GLY A 101 13.10 14.83 11.96
CA GLY A 101 14.24 14.13 11.38
C GLY A 101 13.98 12.63 11.19
N ILE A 102 12.70 12.22 11.14
CA ILE A 102 12.31 10.82 10.95
C ILE A 102 11.94 10.61 9.49
N LYS A 103 12.64 9.71 8.81
CA LYS A 103 12.32 9.26 7.46
C LYS A 103 11.16 8.29 7.50
N PHE A 104 10.16 8.52 6.66
CA PHE A 104 8.97 7.69 6.57
C PHE A 104 9.03 6.78 5.35
N TYR A 105 8.89 5.47 5.55
CA TYR A 105 8.91 4.47 4.48
C TYR A 105 7.60 3.67 4.49
N ILE A 106 7.11 3.35 3.30
CA ILE A 106 6.02 2.39 3.12
C ILE A 106 6.61 1.07 2.65
N TYR A 107 6.27 -0.02 3.33
CA TYR A 107 6.61 -1.37 2.92
C TYR A 107 5.36 -2.11 2.48
N THR A 108 5.44 -2.83 1.38
CA THR A 108 4.31 -3.56 0.81
C THR A 108 4.73 -4.92 0.26
N TRP A 109 3.77 -5.76 -0.02
CA TRP A 109 4.00 -6.93 -0.86
C TRP A 109 4.20 -6.50 -2.32
N ASN A 110 4.85 -7.40 -3.08
CA ASN A 110 5.14 -7.19 -4.50
C ASN A 110 3.87 -7.11 -5.34
N VAL A 111 3.07 -8.17 -5.37
CA VAL A 111 1.76 -8.21 -6.03
C VAL A 111 0.70 -8.67 -5.04
N TYR A 112 -0.25 -7.80 -4.75
CA TYR A 112 -1.38 -8.09 -3.87
C TYR A 112 -2.59 -7.30 -4.36
N THR A 113 -3.52 -8.00 -5.00
CA THR A 113 -4.64 -7.39 -5.73
C THR A 113 -6.01 -7.67 -5.09
N TYR A 114 -6.03 -8.05 -3.82
CA TYR A 114 -7.29 -8.21 -3.09
C TYR A 114 -7.93 -6.83 -2.89
N GLY A 115 -9.18 -6.72 -3.35
CA GLY A 115 -9.91 -5.46 -3.43
C GLY A 115 -10.02 -4.90 -4.84
N GLU A 116 -9.01 -5.10 -5.70
CA GLU A 116 -9.01 -4.69 -7.10
C GLU A 116 -9.29 -5.84 -8.07
N ASN A 117 -9.24 -7.09 -7.62
CA ASN A 117 -9.35 -8.28 -8.47
C ASN A 117 -10.54 -8.22 -9.43
N GLY A 118 -10.23 -8.23 -10.70
CA GLY A 118 -11.20 -8.16 -11.80
C GLY A 118 -11.65 -6.76 -12.18
N GLN A 119 -11.41 -5.72 -11.37
CA GLN A 119 -11.62 -4.34 -11.80
C GLN A 119 -10.63 -4.01 -12.92
N TYR A 120 -11.07 -3.41 -13.99
CA TYR A 120 -10.25 -3.08 -15.15
C TYR A 120 -9.46 -4.26 -15.74
N GLY A 121 -9.72 -5.49 -15.31
CA GLY A 121 -8.92 -6.65 -15.69
C GLY A 121 -7.66 -6.87 -14.86
N ILE A 122 -7.53 -6.19 -13.73
CA ILE A 122 -6.43 -6.38 -12.77
C ILE A 122 -6.55 -7.76 -12.13
N THR A 123 -5.45 -8.52 -12.10
CA THR A 123 -5.36 -9.85 -11.46
C THR A 123 -4.02 -10.02 -10.77
N SER A 124 -3.88 -11.05 -9.96
CA SER A 124 -2.61 -11.40 -9.30
C SER A 124 -1.57 -12.07 -10.23
N ASP A 125 -1.88 -12.25 -11.50
CA ASP A 125 -0.95 -12.80 -12.48
C ASP A 125 0.11 -11.75 -12.85
N ILE A 126 1.37 -12.03 -12.55
CA ILE A 126 2.51 -11.15 -12.85
C ILE A 126 2.77 -10.97 -14.35
N THR A 127 2.18 -11.79 -15.20
CA THR A 127 2.25 -11.64 -16.66
C THR A 127 1.16 -10.73 -17.22
N ASN A 128 0.18 -10.34 -16.40
CA ASN A 128 -0.91 -9.46 -16.82
C ASN A 128 -0.43 -8.01 -17.00
N GLU A 129 -0.44 -7.54 -18.26
CA GLU A 129 0.03 -6.19 -18.59
C GLU A 129 -0.81 -5.08 -17.94
N THR A 130 -2.12 -5.30 -17.74
CA THR A 130 -2.97 -4.33 -17.03
C THR A 130 -2.56 -4.22 -15.56
N THR A 131 -2.23 -5.33 -14.91
CA THR A 131 -1.73 -5.34 -13.54
C THR A 131 -0.40 -4.60 -13.44
N LYS A 132 0.53 -4.84 -14.38
CA LYS A 132 1.81 -4.10 -14.42
C LYS A 132 1.59 -2.60 -14.59
N ASP A 133 0.72 -2.20 -15.51
CA ASP A 133 0.39 -0.79 -15.76
C ASP A 133 -0.21 -0.13 -14.53
N TYR A 134 -1.17 -0.79 -13.87
CA TYR A 134 -1.76 -0.32 -12.62
C TYR A 134 -0.71 -0.11 -11.51
N TYR A 135 0.16 -1.10 -11.29
CA TYR A 135 1.22 -0.97 -10.28
C TYR A 135 2.21 0.14 -10.62
N ARG A 136 2.69 0.19 -11.86
CA ARG A 136 3.61 1.25 -12.32
C ARG A 136 3.05 2.65 -12.07
N LYS A 137 1.80 2.88 -12.46
CA LYS A 137 1.11 4.17 -12.26
C LYS A 137 0.84 4.47 -10.79
N SER A 138 0.44 3.47 -10.01
CA SER A 138 0.23 3.63 -8.57
C SER A 138 1.51 4.02 -7.84
N ILE A 139 2.64 3.47 -8.25
CA ILE A 139 3.95 3.79 -7.67
C ILE A 139 4.40 5.18 -8.09
N ALA A 140 4.23 5.56 -9.35
CA ALA A 140 4.48 6.92 -9.81
C ALA A 140 3.62 7.93 -9.02
N ALA A 141 2.32 7.67 -8.92
CA ALA A 141 1.40 8.49 -8.13
C ALA A 141 1.83 8.60 -6.65
N MET A 142 2.32 7.52 -6.03
CA MET A 142 2.84 7.56 -4.65
C MET A 142 4.02 8.50 -4.51
N VAL A 143 4.98 8.46 -5.42
CA VAL A 143 6.16 9.34 -5.39
C VAL A 143 5.78 10.80 -5.61
N GLU A 144 4.88 11.07 -6.54
CA GLU A 144 4.40 12.43 -6.85
C GLU A 144 3.54 13.01 -5.72
N THR A 145 2.66 12.19 -5.14
CA THR A 145 1.70 12.63 -4.10
C THR A 145 2.38 12.92 -2.78
N TYR A 146 3.44 12.19 -2.42
CA TYR A 146 4.08 12.25 -1.11
C TYR A 146 5.54 12.70 -1.17
N PRO A 147 5.81 14.01 -1.26
CA PRO A 147 7.18 14.54 -1.38
C PRO A 147 8.06 14.26 -0.15
N ASP A 148 7.44 13.92 0.98
CA ASP A 148 8.13 13.59 2.23
C ASP A 148 8.25 12.06 2.46
N LEU A 149 7.80 11.24 1.52
CA LEU A 149 8.03 9.80 1.52
C LEU A 149 9.50 9.51 1.22
N ALA A 150 10.18 8.85 2.13
CA ALA A 150 11.61 8.57 1.99
C ALA A 150 11.91 7.39 1.06
N GLY A 151 10.93 6.51 0.86
CA GLY A 151 11.05 5.37 -0.05
C GLY A 151 9.97 4.32 0.12
N ILE A 152 9.94 3.40 -0.82
CA ILE A 152 9.04 2.24 -0.85
C ILE A 152 9.88 0.98 -0.71
N GLY A 153 9.56 0.14 0.26
CA GLY A 153 10.14 -1.19 0.43
C GLY A 153 9.19 -2.27 -0.08
N ILE A 154 9.76 -3.37 -0.56
CA ILE A 154 9.01 -4.47 -1.17
C ILE A 154 9.48 -5.78 -0.57
N THR A 155 8.53 -6.66 -0.22
CA THR A 155 8.84 -8.06 0.07
C THR A 155 8.91 -8.83 -1.25
N ALA A 156 10.11 -8.89 -1.83
CA ALA A 156 10.32 -9.58 -3.10
C ALA A 156 10.17 -11.11 -2.94
N GLY A 157 9.47 -11.74 -3.88
CA GLY A 157 9.34 -13.19 -3.98
C GLY A 157 8.11 -13.80 -3.31
N GLU A 158 7.50 -13.19 -2.31
CA GLU A 158 6.22 -13.66 -1.76
C GLU A 158 5.09 -13.46 -2.76
N ASN A 159 4.20 -14.45 -2.89
CA ASN A 159 3.08 -14.47 -3.84
C ASN A 159 3.48 -14.36 -5.32
N MET A 160 4.74 -14.54 -5.65
CA MET A 160 5.22 -14.60 -7.03
C MET A 160 5.55 -16.05 -7.37
N ASP A 161 5.13 -16.49 -8.54
CA ASP A 161 5.46 -17.83 -9.02
C ASP A 161 6.94 -17.90 -9.42
N LEU A 162 7.67 -18.82 -8.79
CA LEU A 162 9.09 -19.08 -9.06
C LEU A 162 9.29 -20.12 -10.17
N ALA A 163 8.29 -20.37 -11.00
CA ALA A 163 8.27 -21.48 -11.95
C ALA A 163 9.45 -21.51 -12.94
N ASP A 164 10.16 -20.39 -13.11
CA ASP A 164 11.38 -20.35 -13.92
C ASP A 164 12.47 -19.49 -13.27
N GLU A 165 13.27 -20.12 -12.39
CA GLU A 165 14.39 -19.46 -11.73
C GLU A 165 15.46 -18.91 -12.71
N MET A 166 15.51 -19.43 -13.93
CA MET A 166 16.48 -19.01 -14.96
C MET A 166 16.05 -17.78 -15.72
N ALA A 167 14.75 -17.54 -15.86
CA ALA A 167 14.19 -16.38 -16.57
C ALA A 167 14.06 -15.12 -15.72
N ARG A 168 14.21 -15.24 -14.39
CA ARG A 168 14.06 -14.14 -13.42
C ARG A 168 12.80 -13.29 -13.64
N PRO A 169 11.63 -13.90 -13.81
CA PRO A 169 10.40 -13.14 -14.12
C PRO A 169 10.01 -12.20 -12.99
N ASN A 170 10.36 -12.53 -11.75
CA ASN A 170 10.03 -11.74 -10.57
C ASN A 170 10.83 -10.43 -10.52
N GLU A 171 12.14 -10.50 -10.81
CA GLU A 171 12.99 -9.30 -10.85
C GLU A 171 12.61 -8.41 -12.03
N GLN A 172 12.24 -8.99 -13.17
CA GLN A 172 11.77 -8.22 -14.31
C GLN A 172 10.44 -7.54 -13.98
N TRP A 173 9.52 -8.23 -13.33
CA TRP A 173 8.24 -7.65 -12.89
C TRP A 173 8.45 -6.48 -11.92
N LEU A 174 9.35 -6.63 -10.93
CA LEU A 174 9.68 -5.55 -10.00
C LEU A 174 10.29 -4.33 -10.71
N TYR A 175 11.13 -4.58 -11.73
CA TYR A 175 11.67 -3.50 -12.53
C TYR A 175 10.60 -2.82 -13.38
N ASP A 176 9.74 -3.58 -14.06
CA ASP A 176 8.69 -3.06 -14.95
C ASP A 176 7.61 -2.29 -14.21
N THR A 177 7.41 -2.54 -12.93
CA THR A 177 6.42 -1.89 -12.07
C THR A 177 7.07 -0.85 -11.15
N TYR A 178 7.74 -1.29 -10.09
CA TYR A 178 8.32 -0.39 -9.08
C TYR A 178 9.47 0.44 -9.65
N GLY A 179 10.38 -0.18 -10.38
CA GLY A 179 11.51 0.52 -10.98
C GLY A 179 11.06 1.58 -11.97
N GLN A 180 10.21 1.19 -12.91
CA GLN A 180 9.71 2.13 -13.94
C GLN A 180 8.77 3.18 -13.34
N GLY A 181 7.90 2.83 -12.39
CA GLY A 181 7.01 3.80 -11.74
C GLY A 181 7.77 4.89 -11.00
N ILE A 182 8.88 4.55 -10.32
CA ILE A 182 9.75 5.55 -9.70
C ILE A 182 10.43 6.43 -10.77
N ASN A 183 10.91 5.84 -11.85
CA ASN A 183 11.53 6.61 -12.93
C ASN A 183 10.54 7.59 -13.57
N ASP A 184 9.30 7.15 -13.86
CA ASP A 184 8.27 7.99 -14.44
C ASP A 184 7.96 9.24 -13.59
N ALA A 185 7.97 9.09 -12.26
CA ALA A 185 7.72 10.19 -11.33
C ALA A 185 8.90 11.17 -11.19
N LEU A 186 10.11 10.78 -11.64
CA LEU A 186 11.33 11.60 -11.52
C LEU A 186 11.71 12.30 -12.82
N GLU A 187 11.08 11.96 -13.95
CA GLU A 187 11.26 12.60 -15.25
C GLU A 187 10.40 13.87 -15.42
#